data_07e4d9174cbd72adbaa9be4cf31e0890
#
_entry.id   07e4d9174cbd72adbaa9be4cf31e0890
#
_cell.length_a   1.000
_cell.length_b   1.000
_cell.length_c   1.000
_cell.angle_alpha   90.00
_cell.angle_beta   90.00
_cell.angle_gamma   90.00
#
_symmetry.space_group_name_H-M   'P 1'
#
loop_
_entity.id
_entity.type
_entity.pdbx_description
1 polymer ?
#
loop_
_entity_poly.entity_id
_entity_poly.type
_entity_poly.pdbx_seq_one_letter_code
_entity_poly.pdbx_strand_id
1 'polypeptide(L)'
;MKRSEINTYLAEALAAFQKAGFTLPPFGYLPYAKWNTRGHEYDEIRRCMLGWDITDFGSGDFLRIGLTLFTLRNGDPTDPAGKTYAEKLMYVRSGQVTPMHYHTRKMEDIIVRAGANLIVELWLPDENGGLSDRDVTVSMDGMRQTFPAGTRIALAPGQSITMVRGLYHSFFADGGPCVVGEVSMVNDDNTDNHFLEACGRFPPIEEDAEPEFCLCFAYPPAK
;
A
#
# COMPACT_ATOMS: atom_id res chain seq x y z
N MET A 1 -0.21 10.61 14.91
CA MET A 1 -1.52 9.89 14.80
C MET A 1 -1.80 9.21 16.13
N LYS A 2 -3.05 9.25 16.64
CA LYS A 2 -3.41 8.57 17.89
C LYS A 2 -3.66 7.08 17.68
N ARG A 3 -3.36 6.26 18.68
CA ARG A 3 -3.64 4.82 18.63
C ARG A 3 -5.13 4.52 18.44
N SER A 4 -6.00 5.26 19.11
CA SER A 4 -7.46 5.15 18.96
C SER A 4 -7.94 5.43 17.53
N GLU A 5 -7.32 6.39 16.83
CA GLU A 5 -7.59 6.68 15.44
C GLU A 5 -7.11 5.52 14.55
N ILE A 6 -5.91 4.98 14.80
CA ILE A 6 -5.37 3.83 14.07
C ILE A 6 -6.30 2.63 14.20
N ASN A 7 -6.73 2.29 15.42
CA ASN A 7 -7.70 1.20 15.65
C ASN A 7 -8.96 1.39 14.80
N THR A 8 -9.52 2.60 14.78
CA THR A 8 -10.69 2.96 13.96
C THR A 8 -10.42 2.76 12.48
N TYR A 9 -9.29 3.24 11.97
CA TYR A 9 -8.95 3.16 10.54
C TYR A 9 -8.69 1.73 10.08
N LEU A 10 -8.07 0.90 10.92
CA LEU A 10 -7.87 -0.52 10.63
C LEU A 10 -9.21 -1.29 10.64
N ALA A 11 -10.10 -0.99 11.58
CA ALA A 11 -11.44 -1.59 11.64
C ALA A 11 -12.29 -1.24 10.40
N GLU A 12 -12.24 0.02 9.94
CA GLU A 12 -12.90 0.45 8.70
C GLU A 12 -12.35 -0.29 7.47
N ALA A 13 -11.02 -0.42 7.36
CA ALA A 13 -10.39 -1.15 6.27
C ALA A 13 -10.78 -2.63 6.28
N LEU A 14 -10.77 -3.28 7.47
CA LEU A 14 -11.20 -4.67 7.63
C LEU A 14 -12.65 -4.87 7.18
N ALA A 15 -13.56 -3.99 7.60
CA ALA A 15 -14.97 -4.05 7.20
C ALA A 15 -15.12 -3.87 5.68
N ALA A 16 -14.35 -2.98 5.06
CA ALA A 16 -14.35 -2.77 3.62
C ALA A 16 -13.85 -4.01 2.86
N PHE A 17 -12.75 -4.63 3.32
CA PHE A 17 -12.22 -5.87 2.73
C PHE A 17 -13.25 -7.00 2.81
N GLN A 18 -13.88 -7.20 3.97
CA GLN A 18 -14.93 -8.22 4.15
C GLN A 18 -16.14 -7.97 3.25
N LYS A 19 -16.60 -6.72 3.15
CA LYS A 19 -17.70 -6.33 2.25
C LYS A 19 -17.35 -6.58 0.78
N ALA A 20 -16.08 -6.44 0.40
CA ALA A 20 -15.58 -6.75 -0.93
C ALA A 20 -15.34 -8.25 -1.17
N GLY A 21 -15.64 -9.12 -0.19
CA GLY A 21 -15.50 -10.57 -0.28
C GLY A 21 -14.10 -11.10 0.02
N PHE A 22 -13.20 -10.28 0.57
CA PHE A 22 -11.86 -10.71 0.95
C PHE A 22 -11.80 -11.19 2.40
N THR A 23 -11.24 -12.37 2.61
CA THR A 23 -10.90 -12.92 3.92
C THR A 23 -9.40 -12.80 4.12
N LEU A 24 -8.98 -12.13 5.20
CA LEU A 24 -7.56 -12.04 5.54
C LEU A 24 -7.03 -13.38 6.07
N PRO A 25 -5.73 -13.64 5.97
CA PRO A 25 -5.10 -14.76 6.66
C PRO A 25 -5.36 -14.69 8.19
N PRO A 26 -5.36 -15.83 8.91
CA PRO A 26 -5.69 -15.88 10.35
C PRO A 26 -4.89 -14.89 11.22
N PHE A 27 -3.63 -14.61 10.86
CA PHE A 27 -2.81 -13.67 11.59
C PHE A 27 -3.30 -12.21 11.49
N GLY A 28 -4.05 -11.86 10.44
CA GLY A 28 -4.65 -10.54 10.26
C GLY A 28 -5.75 -10.21 11.25
N TYR A 29 -6.32 -11.24 11.89
CA TYR A 29 -7.34 -11.12 12.94
C TYR A 29 -6.76 -11.31 14.35
N LEU A 30 -5.44 -11.55 14.46
CA LEU A 30 -4.84 -11.84 15.74
C LEU A 30 -4.74 -10.55 16.57
N PRO A 31 -5.37 -10.50 17.78
CA PRO A 31 -5.26 -9.34 18.65
C PRO A 31 -3.81 -9.05 19.04
N TYR A 32 -3.45 -7.78 19.18
CA TYR A 32 -2.09 -7.35 19.54
C TYR A 32 -1.52 -8.12 20.74
N ALA A 33 -2.29 -8.24 21.83
CA ALA A 33 -1.86 -8.93 23.04
C ALA A 33 -1.43 -10.39 22.84
N LYS A 34 -1.92 -11.06 21.79
CA LYS A 34 -1.58 -12.46 21.50
C LYS A 34 -0.21 -12.62 20.83
N TRP A 35 0.33 -11.56 20.24
CA TRP A 35 1.65 -11.61 19.59
C TRP A 35 2.79 -11.85 20.58
N ASN A 36 2.64 -11.42 21.82
CA ASN A 36 3.61 -11.68 22.90
C ASN A 36 3.76 -13.17 23.27
N THR A 37 2.93 -14.06 22.73
CA THR A 37 2.99 -15.50 22.97
C THR A 37 3.35 -16.30 21.72
N ARG A 38 3.73 -15.65 20.61
CA ARG A 38 4.04 -16.29 19.33
C ARG A 38 5.53 -16.56 19.20
N GLY A 39 5.86 -17.79 18.87
CA GLY A 39 7.22 -18.26 18.69
C GLY A 39 7.76 -18.04 17.28
N HIS A 40 8.78 -18.80 16.94
CA HIS A 40 9.51 -18.73 15.67
C HIS A 40 8.69 -19.17 14.45
N GLU A 41 7.58 -19.86 14.62
CA GLU A 41 6.64 -20.23 13.55
C GLU A 41 5.99 -19.01 12.87
N TYR A 42 6.11 -17.81 13.48
CA TYR A 42 5.67 -16.52 12.92
C TYR A 42 6.81 -15.65 12.37
N ASP A 43 8.03 -16.16 12.25
CA ASP A 43 9.19 -15.34 11.85
C ASP A 43 9.10 -14.82 10.42
N GLU A 44 8.46 -15.55 9.50
CA GLU A 44 8.22 -15.04 8.15
C GLU A 44 7.35 -13.79 8.18
N ILE A 45 6.31 -13.74 9.03
CA ILE A 45 5.43 -12.57 9.16
C ILE A 45 6.24 -11.37 9.62
N ARG A 46 7.11 -11.53 10.61
CA ARG A 46 7.97 -10.47 11.15
C ARG A 46 8.99 -9.98 10.13
N ARG A 47 9.73 -10.92 9.54
CA ARG A 47 10.84 -10.65 8.61
C ARG A 47 10.35 -10.01 7.31
N CYS A 48 9.23 -10.50 6.76
CA CYS A 48 8.66 -10.00 5.52
C CYS A 48 7.68 -8.84 5.71
N MET A 49 7.54 -8.33 6.95
CA MET A 49 6.63 -7.22 7.32
C MET A 49 5.20 -7.46 6.83
N LEU A 50 4.67 -8.68 7.05
CA LEU A 50 3.29 -9.01 6.67
C LEU A 50 2.31 -8.37 7.67
N GLY A 51 1.08 -8.15 7.25
CA GLY A 51 0.00 -7.69 8.11
C GLY A 51 -0.40 -6.24 7.92
N TRP A 52 -0.97 -5.67 8.99
CA TRP A 52 -1.52 -4.33 8.98
C TRP A 52 -0.44 -3.25 8.90
N ASP A 53 -0.73 -2.25 8.10
CA ASP A 53 0.11 -1.07 7.95
C ASP A 53 -0.75 0.17 7.74
N ILE A 54 -0.26 1.31 8.22
CA ILE A 54 -0.91 2.61 8.10
C ILE A 54 0.16 3.69 7.99
N THR A 55 -0.04 4.63 7.09
CA THR A 55 0.89 5.74 6.90
C THR A 55 0.16 7.03 6.57
N ASP A 56 0.62 8.14 7.10
CA ASP A 56 0.26 9.49 6.67
C ASP A 56 1.36 10.13 5.82
N PHE A 57 2.37 9.34 5.43
CA PHE A 57 3.55 9.79 4.68
C PHE A 57 4.27 10.99 5.31
N GLY A 58 4.14 11.16 6.64
CA GLY A 58 4.73 12.27 7.38
C GLY A 58 3.98 13.59 7.25
N SER A 59 2.79 13.60 6.65
CA SER A 59 1.99 14.81 6.43
C SER A 59 1.35 15.36 7.72
N GLY A 60 1.10 14.50 8.72
CA GLY A 60 0.30 14.82 9.89
C GLY A 60 -1.20 14.96 9.60
N ASP A 61 -1.64 14.68 8.38
CA ASP A 61 -3.03 14.77 7.92
C ASP A 61 -3.43 13.49 7.17
N PHE A 62 -3.62 12.41 7.93
CA PHE A 62 -3.90 11.09 7.41
C PHE A 62 -5.15 11.04 6.52
N LEU A 63 -6.18 11.81 6.84
CA LEU A 63 -7.42 11.76 6.05
C LEU A 63 -7.26 12.38 4.65
N ARG A 64 -6.31 13.28 4.48
CA ARG A 64 -6.01 13.91 3.19
C ARG A 64 -4.86 13.21 2.46
N ILE A 65 -3.79 12.85 3.15
CA ILE A 65 -2.61 12.18 2.61
C ILE A 65 -2.32 10.97 3.48
N GLY A 66 -2.55 9.78 2.95
CA GLY A 66 -2.39 8.58 3.75
C GLY A 66 -2.81 7.32 3.02
N LEU A 67 -2.59 6.18 3.66
CA LEU A 67 -2.98 4.88 3.17
C LEU A 67 -3.15 3.91 4.34
N THR A 68 -4.19 3.07 4.28
CA THR A 68 -4.35 1.89 5.12
C THR A 68 -4.22 0.65 4.26
N LEU A 69 -3.38 -0.29 4.65
CA LEU A 69 -3.15 -1.50 3.87
C LEU A 69 -2.93 -2.74 4.74
N PHE A 70 -3.06 -3.91 4.12
CA PHE A 70 -2.71 -5.19 4.68
C PHE A 70 -1.84 -5.97 3.69
N THR A 71 -0.62 -6.30 4.10
CA THR A 71 0.29 -7.15 3.32
C THR A 71 -0.04 -8.62 3.58
N LEU A 72 -0.67 -9.28 2.58
CA LEU A 72 -1.05 -10.68 2.68
C LEU A 72 0.15 -11.62 2.57
N ARG A 73 1.08 -11.27 1.67
CA ARG A 73 2.34 -12.00 1.43
C ARG A 73 3.40 -11.07 0.88
N ASN A 74 4.64 -11.41 1.15
CA ASN A 74 5.81 -10.73 0.62
C ASN A 74 7.01 -11.69 0.65
N GLY A 75 8.00 -11.43 -0.20
CA GLY A 75 9.30 -12.04 -0.13
C GLY A 75 10.24 -11.30 0.82
N ASP A 76 11.39 -11.90 1.03
CA ASP A 76 12.53 -11.27 1.69
C ASP A 76 13.51 -10.81 0.60
N PRO A 77 13.79 -9.49 0.46
CA PRO A 77 14.69 -9.02 -0.59
C PRO A 77 16.14 -9.52 -0.44
N THR A 78 16.48 -10.06 0.73
CA THR A 78 17.81 -10.64 1.00
C THR A 78 17.88 -12.15 0.75
N ASP A 79 16.75 -12.81 0.47
CA ASP A 79 16.68 -14.25 0.19
C ASP A 79 16.40 -14.49 -1.30
N PRO A 80 17.43 -14.76 -2.13
CA PRO A 80 17.25 -15.00 -3.57
C PRO A 80 16.51 -16.31 -3.89
N ALA A 81 16.39 -17.24 -2.92
CA ALA A 81 15.64 -18.48 -3.07
C ALA A 81 14.19 -18.37 -2.56
N GLY A 82 13.85 -17.25 -1.94
CA GLY A 82 12.53 -16.98 -1.38
C GLY A 82 11.48 -16.59 -2.40
N LYS A 83 10.33 -16.13 -1.88
CA LYS A 83 9.25 -15.61 -2.74
C LYS A 83 9.73 -14.38 -3.50
N THR A 84 9.40 -14.30 -4.79
CA THR A 84 9.75 -13.19 -5.68
C THR A 84 8.61 -12.19 -5.88
N TYR A 85 7.52 -12.33 -5.13
CA TYR A 85 6.26 -11.60 -5.28
C TYR A 85 5.72 -11.12 -3.94
N ALA A 86 4.85 -10.11 -4.02
CA ALA A 86 4.06 -9.59 -2.91
C ALA A 86 2.60 -9.42 -3.32
N GLU A 87 1.71 -9.43 -2.33
CA GLU A 87 0.30 -9.12 -2.47
C GLU A 87 -0.16 -8.28 -1.30
N LYS A 88 -0.88 -7.19 -1.59
CA LYS A 88 -1.47 -6.29 -0.61
C LYS A 88 -2.93 -6.01 -0.92
N LEU A 89 -3.71 -5.75 0.12
CA LEU A 89 -5.00 -5.07 0.03
C LEU A 89 -4.85 -3.67 0.61
N MET A 90 -5.36 -2.67 -0.09
CA MET A 90 -5.35 -1.28 0.32
C MET A 90 -6.79 -0.77 0.46
N TYR A 91 -7.05 0.02 1.47
CA TYR A 91 -8.27 0.78 1.62
C TYR A 91 -7.96 2.25 1.40
N VAL A 92 -8.44 2.77 0.27
CA VAL A 92 -8.24 4.16 -0.14
C VAL A 92 -9.52 4.92 0.13
N ARG A 93 -9.47 5.90 1.05
CA ARG A 93 -10.61 6.76 1.36
C ARG A 93 -10.86 7.75 0.23
N SER A 94 -12.10 8.22 0.11
CA SER A 94 -12.45 9.24 -0.88
C SER A 94 -11.58 10.48 -0.73
N GLY A 95 -10.89 10.87 -1.78
CA GLY A 95 -10.00 12.03 -1.82
C GLY A 95 -8.68 11.89 -1.05
N GLN A 96 -8.43 10.75 -0.38
CA GLN A 96 -7.17 10.49 0.30
C GLN A 96 -6.08 10.14 -0.73
N VAL A 97 -4.99 10.89 -0.71
CA VAL A 97 -3.94 10.80 -1.73
C VAL A 97 -2.77 9.93 -1.22
N THR A 98 -2.34 8.99 -2.05
CA THR A 98 -1.01 8.41 -1.97
C THR A 98 -0.07 9.28 -2.79
N PRO A 99 0.98 9.89 -2.20
CA PRO A 99 1.85 10.86 -2.85
C PRO A 99 2.56 10.31 -4.09
N MET A 100 2.95 11.21 -4.99
CA MET A 100 3.71 10.91 -6.20
C MET A 100 5.03 10.23 -5.85
N HIS A 101 5.21 9.00 -6.32
CA HIS A 101 6.41 8.19 -6.08
C HIS A 101 6.65 7.21 -7.22
N TYR A 102 7.82 6.57 -7.22
CA TYR A 102 8.17 5.46 -8.11
C TYR A 102 9.01 4.41 -7.38
N HIS A 103 9.13 3.24 -7.99
CA HIS A 103 9.97 2.14 -7.53
C HIS A 103 11.10 1.86 -8.52
N THR A 104 12.30 1.63 -8.03
CA THR A 104 13.46 1.29 -8.88
C THR A 104 13.58 -0.20 -9.15
N ARG A 105 13.17 -1.04 -8.20
CA ARG A 105 13.31 -2.51 -8.25
C ARG A 105 11.98 -3.21 -8.51
N LYS A 106 10.91 -2.71 -7.89
CA LYS A 106 9.58 -3.32 -7.93
C LYS A 106 8.83 -2.86 -9.19
N MET A 107 8.13 -3.80 -9.82
CA MET A 107 7.02 -3.58 -10.75
C MET A 107 5.76 -4.10 -10.07
N GLU A 108 4.62 -3.44 -10.27
CA GLU A 108 3.37 -3.78 -9.62
C GLU A 108 2.16 -3.59 -10.53
N ASP A 109 1.14 -4.40 -10.31
CA ASP A 109 -0.20 -4.20 -10.83
C ASP A 109 -1.10 -3.64 -9.72
N ILE A 110 -1.73 -2.50 -9.98
CA ILE A 110 -2.75 -1.88 -9.14
C ILE A 110 -4.12 -2.24 -9.70
N ILE A 111 -4.97 -2.88 -8.88
CA ILE A 111 -6.21 -3.51 -9.32
C ILE A 111 -7.34 -2.99 -8.45
N VAL A 112 -8.35 -2.33 -9.01
CA VAL A 112 -9.52 -1.92 -8.25
C VAL A 112 -10.42 -3.13 -8.00
N ARG A 113 -10.60 -3.50 -6.74
CA ARG A 113 -11.33 -4.71 -6.36
C ARG A 113 -12.80 -4.46 -6.06
N ALA A 114 -13.12 -3.32 -5.44
CA ALA A 114 -14.49 -2.94 -5.11
C ALA A 114 -14.58 -1.46 -4.73
N GLY A 115 -15.79 -0.92 -4.72
CA GLY A 115 -16.08 0.45 -4.27
C GLY A 115 -16.14 1.45 -5.40
N ALA A 116 -15.63 2.65 -5.17
CA ALA A 116 -15.58 3.74 -6.14
C ALA A 116 -14.39 3.59 -7.11
N ASN A 117 -14.24 4.53 -8.03
CA ASN A 117 -13.11 4.56 -8.94
C ASN A 117 -11.82 4.95 -8.22
N LEU A 118 -10.69 4.37 -8.67
CA LEU A 118 -9.36 4.84 -8.33
C LEU A 118 -8.86 5.75 -9.45
N ILE A 119 -8.47 6.96 -9.10
CA ILE A 119 -7.82 7.88 -10.04
C ILE A 119 -6.32 7.71 -9.89
N VAL A 120 -5.64 7.43 -10.99
CA VAL A 120 -4.19 7.29 -11.04
C VAL A 120 -3.61 8.38 -11.93
N GLU A 121 -2.58 9.08 -11.47
CA GLU A 121 -1.83 10.08 -12.23
C GLU A 121 -0.43 9.58 -12.49
N LEU A 122 0.04 9.65 -13.75
CA LEU A 122 1.30 9.04 -14.20
C LEU A 122 2.24 10.04 -14.85
N TRP A 123 3.54 9.89 -14.56
CA TRP A 123 4.59 10.67 -15.19
C TRP A 123 5.85 9.82 -15.44
N LEU A 124 6.56 10.09 -16.52
CA LEU A 124 7.93 9.58 -16.68
C LEU A 124 8.91 10.49 -15.92
N PRO A 125 10.04 9.97 -15.42
CA PRO A 125 11.10 10.81 -14.88
C PRO A 125 11.79 11.62 -15.98
N ASP A 126 12.21 12.82 -15.65
CA ASP A 126 13.16 13.59 -16.45
C ASP A 126 14.62 13.21 -16.12
N GLU A 127 15.57 13.91 -16.74
CA GLU A 127 17.02 13.67 -16.56
C GLU A 127 17.53 14.04 -15.16
N ASN A 128 16.77 14.86 -14.42
CA ASN A 128 17.12 15.35 -13.08
C ASN A 128 16.33 14.63 -11.97
N GLY A 129 15.50 13.63 -12.33
CA GLY A 129 14.63 12.92 -11.38
C GLY A 129 13.32 13.65 -11.09
N GLY A 130 12.98 14.70 -11.83
CA GLY A 130 11.69 15.37 -11.81
C GLY A 130 10.68 14.72 -12.77
N LEU A 131 9.58 15.43 -13.05
CA LEU A 131 8.51 14.98 -13.94
C LEU A 131 8.75 15.46 -15.37
N SER A 132 8.63 14.54 -16.34
CA SER A 132 8.83 14.80 -17.77
C SER A 132 7.49 14.98 -18.49
N ASP A 133 7.42 15.91 -19.45
CA ASP A 133 6.24 16.14 -20.31
C ASP A 133 6.05 15.04 -21.40
N ARG A 134 6.84 13.98 -21.39
CA ARG A 134 6.73 12.89 -22.35
C ARG A 134 5.50 12.03 -22.08
N ASP A 135 4.83 11.59 -23.15
CA ASP A 135 3.72 10.66 -23.06
C ASP A 135 4.11 9.38 -22.31
N VAL A 136 3.19 8.87 -21.50
CA VAL A 136 3.34 7.65 -20.71
C VAL A 136 2.61 6.50 -21.40
N THR A 137 3.31 5.40 -21.64
CA THR A 137 2.69 4.15 -22.16
C THR A 137 2.69 3.09 -21.09
N VAL A 138 1.50 2.56 -20.79
CA VAL A 138 1.27 1.53 -19.76
C VAL A 138 0.43 0.38 -20.30
N SER A 139 0.41 -0.74 -19.58
CA SER A 139 -0.54 -1.82 -19.78
C SER A 139 -1.73 -1.64 -18.82
N MET A 140 -2.95 -1.66 -19.35
CA MET A 140 -4.19 -1.68 -18.61
C MET A 140 -4.98 -2.90 -19.02
N ASP A 141 -5.26 -3.81 -18.10
CA ASP A 141 -5.97 -5.08 -18.38
C ASP A 141 -5.38 -5.87 -19.57
N GLY A 142 -4.03 -5.85 -19.70
CA GLY A 142 -3.33 -6.47 -20.81
C GLY A 142 -3.30 -5.66 -22.11
N MET A 143 -3.95 -4.51 -22.18
CA MET A 143 -3.97 -3.62 -23.35
C MET A 143 -2.96 -2.49 -23.18
N ARG A 144 -2.11 -2.29 -24.18
CA ARG A 144 -1.17 -1.17 -24.23
C ARG A 144 -1.89 0.13 -24.56
N GLN A 145 -1.76 1.15 -23.70
CA GLN A 145 -2.36 2.46 -23.87
C GLN A 145 -1.34 3.56 -23.64
N THR A 146 -1.46 4.66 -24.37
CA THR A 146 -0.58 5.83 -24.27
C THR A 146 -1.39 7.05 -23.87
N PHE A 147 -0.90 7.80 -22.88
CA PHE A 147 -1.54 8.99 -22.33
C PHE A 147 -0.54 10.15 -22.31
N PRO A 148 -0.97 11.39 -22.50
CA PRO A 148 -0.17 12.56 -22.17
C PRO A 148 0.30 12.51 -20.71
N ALA A 149 1.49 13.06 -20.44
CA ALA A 149 2.03 13.19 -19.09
C ALA A 149 1.02 13.85 -18.15
N GLY A 150 0.92 13.36 -16.90
CA GLY A 150 0.01 13.88 -15.89
C GLY A 150 -1.48 13.60 -16.13
N THR A 151 -1.83 12.76 -17.09
CA THR A 151 -3.22 12.36 -17.30
C THR A 151 -3.74 11.61 -16.07
N ARG A 152 -4.92 12.02 -15.59
CA ARG A 152 -5.66 11.31 -14.54
C ARG A 152 -6.51 10.22 -15.14
N ILE A 153 -6.14 8.99 -14.90
CA ILE A 153 -6.77 7.79 -15.43
C ILE A 153 -7.72 7.26 -14.37
N ALA A 154 -9.01 7.12 -14.71
CA ALA A 154 -10.00 6.52 -13.81
C ALA A 154 -10.06 5.02 -14.04
N LEU A 155 -9.79 4.23 -13.00
CA LEU A 155 -9.95 2.79 -12.96
C LEU A 155 -11.23 2.43 -12.21
N ALA A 156 -12.14 1.75 -12.87
CA ALA A 156 -13.35 1.20 -12.25
C ALA A 156 -13.07 -0.16 -11.59
N PRO A 157 -13.96 -0.65 -10.70
CA PRO A 157 -13.85 -2.00 -10.16
C PRO A 157 -13.69 -3.07 -11.24
N GLY A 158 -12.69 -3.94 -11.07
CA GLY A 158 -12.27 -4.96 -12.02
C GLY A 158 -11.11 -4.56 -12.92
N GLN A 159 -10.86 -3.26 -13.12
CA GLN A 159 -9.75 -2.77 -13.93
C GLN A 159 -8.42 -2.75 -13.19
N SER A 160 -7.35 -2.86 -13.96
CA SER A 160 -5.97 -2.84 -13.47
C SER A 160 -5.05 -2.01 -14.34
N ILE A 161 -3.94 -1.58 -13.75
CA ILE A 161 -2.85 -0.87 -14.44
C ILE A 161 -1.51 -1.35 -13.92
N THR A 162 -0.56 -1.57 -14.85
CA THR A 162 0.80 -2.00 -14.50
C THR A 162 1.72 -0.78 -14.34
N MET A 163 2.29 -0.64 -13.15
CA MET A 163 3.35 0.34 -12.85
C MET A 163 4.71 -0.30 -13.08
N VAL A 164 5.36 0.09 -14.17
CA VAL A 164 6.73 -0.37 -14.45
C VAL A 164 7.74 0.38 -13.59
N ARG A 165 8.94 -0.17 -13.44
CA ARG A 165 10.03 0.47 -12.69
C ARG A 165 10.32 1.87 -13.21
N GLY A 166 10.54 2.81 -12.30
CA GLY A 166 10.83 4.20 -12.60
C GLY A 166 9.63 5.04 -13.03
N LEU A 167 8.43 4.46 -13.12
CA LEU A 167 7.23 5.20 -13.47
C LEU A 167 6.67 5.92 -12.24
N TYR A 168 6.68 7.25 -12.25
CA TYR A 168 6.02 8.04 -11.24
C TYR A 168 4.51 7.85 -11.26
N HIS A 169 3.94 7.57 -10.11
CA HIS A 169 2.50 7.43 -9.95
C HIS A 169 2.02 7.97 -8.60
N SER A 170 0.80 8.47 -8.61
CA SER A 170 0.02 8.90 -7.46
C SER A 170 -1.40 8.42 -7.65
N PHE A 171 -2.14 8.17 -6.57
CA PHE A 171 -3.54 7.77 -6.70
C PHE A 171 -4.40 8.24 -5.54
N PHE A 172 -5.71 8.32 -5.79
CA PHE A 172 -6.75 8.60 -4.81
C PHE A 172 -8.08 8.01 -5.26
N ALA A 173 -9.02 7.75 -4.34
CA ALA A 173 -10.36 7.31 -4.68
C ALA A 173 -11.29 8.51 -4.96
N ASP A 174 -12.14 8.40 -5.99
CA ASP A 174 -13.11 9.42 -6.40
C ASP A 174 -14.53 8.89 -6.37
N GLY A 175 -15.43 9.68 -5.79
CA GLY A 175 -16.86 9.33 -5.64
C GLY A 175 -17.17 8.39 -4.47
N GLY A 176 -16.20 8.10 -3.62
CA GLY A 176 -16.32 7.22 -2.44
C GLY A 176 -15.02 6.47 -2.18
N PRO A 177 -14.93 5.65 -1.12
CA PRO A 177 -13.78 4.81 -0.86
C PRO A 177 -13.74 3.60 -1.80
N CYS A 178 -12.54 3.05 -2.03
CA CYS A 178 -12.36 1.82 -2.77
C CYS A 178 -11.40 0.85 -2.08
N VAL A 179 -11.57 -0.43 -2.40
CA VAL A 179 -10.63 -1.51 -2.07
C VAL A 179 -9.78 -1.79 -3.29
N VAL A 180 -8.47 -1.72 -3.10
CA VAL A 180 -7.48 -1.90 -4.16
C VAL A 180 -6.58 -3.08 -3.80
N GLY A 181 -6.29 -3.94 -4.77
CA GLY A 181 -5.28 -4.98 -4.67
C GLY A 181 -3.99 -4.51 -5.31
N GLU A 182 -2.88 -4.86 -4.73
CA GLU A 182 -1.55 -4.78 -5.34
C GLU A 182 -0.99 -6.19 -5.50
N VAL A 183 -0.55 -6.53 -6.70
CA VAL A 183 0.27 -7.71 -6.97
C VAL A 183 1.59 -7.21 -7.51
N SER A 184 2.69 -7.52 -6.85
CA SER A 184 3.97 -6.92 -7.20
C SER A 184 5.13 -7.91 -7.07
N MET A 185 6.29 -7.49 -7.51
CA MET A 185 7.56 -8.07 -7.09
C MET A 185 7.74 -7.85 -5.58
N VAL A 186 8.81 -8.43 -5.00
CA VAL A 186 9.13 -8.25 -3.58
C VAL A 186 9.10 -6.78 -3.21
N ASN A 187 8.36 -6.48 -2.15
CA ASN A 187 8.18 -5.13 -1.64
C ASN A 187 9.23 -4.80 -0.56
N ASP A 188 9.88 -3.67 -0.70
CA ASP A 188 10.79 -3.09 0.28
C ASP A 188 10.43 -1.62 0.48
N ASP A 189 9.52 -1.39 1.41
CA ASP A 189 9.01 -0.03 1.70
C ASP A 189 10.08 0.91 2.29
N ASN A 190 11.20 0.36 2.77
CA ASN A 190 12.26 1.16 3.39
C ASN A 190 13.22 1.74 2.37
N THR A 191 13.46 1.06 1.24
CA THR A 191 14.54 1.45 0.31
C THR A 191 14.12 1.55 -1.16
N ASP A 192 12.88 1.16 -1.53
CA ASP A 192 12.41 1.16 -2.93
C ASP A 192 11.26 2.14 -3.22
N ASN A 193 10.81 2.93 -2.24
CA ASN A 193 9.85 4.00 -2.43
C ASN A 193 10.60 5.33 -2.61
N HIS A 194 10.55 5.91 -3.80
CA HIS A 194 11.18 7.19 -4.13
C HIS A 194 10.09 8.24 -4.36
N PHE A 195 9.88 9.09 -3.37
CA PHE A 195 8.87 10.14 -3.44
C PHE A 195 9.40 11.36 -4.18
N LEU A 196 8.53 12.00 -4.99
CA LEU A 196 8.86 13.27 -5.65
C LEU A 196 9.13 14.38 -4.62
N GLU A 197 8.29 14.47 -3.60
CA GLU A 197 8.47 15.34 -2.45
C GLU A 197 8.91 14.51 -1.24
N ALA A 198 9.72 15.10 -0.35
CA ALA A 198 10.19 14.38 0.83
C ALA A 198 9.01 13.91 1.71
N CYS A 199 8.92 12.62 1.94
CA CYS A 199 7.88 11.97 2.73
C CYS A 199 8.46 11.12 3.86
N GLY A 200 7.70 11.02 4.97
CA GLY A 200 7.92 10.02 6.00
C GLY A 200 7.33 8.67 5.63
N ARG A 201 7.64 7.60 6.39
CA ARG A 201 7.08 6.27 6.16
C ARG A 201 6.05 5.89 7.22
N PHE A 202 6.41 5.99 8.48
CA PHE A 202 5.54 5.64 9.58
C PHE A 202 5.17 6.88 10.39
N PRO A 203 3.89 7.05 10.76
CA PRO A 203 3.49 8.18 11.59
C PRO A 203 4.05 8.02 13.01
N PRO A 204 4.41 9.12 13.71
CA PRO A 204 4.59 9.07 15.15
C PRO A 204 3.26 8.70 15.79
N ILE A 205 3.27 7.72 16.72
CA ILE A 205 2.06 7.21 17.36
C ILE A 205 1.98 7.75 18.79
N GLU A 206 0.86 8.41 19.11
CA GLU A 206 0.46 8.76 20.47
C GLU A 206 -0.39 7.60 21.04
N GLU A 207 0.12 6.94 22.06
CA GLU A 207 -0.51 5.77 22.67
C GLU A 207 -1.59 6.19 23.69
N ASP A 208 -2.74 6.61 23.17
CA ASP A 208 -3.92 7.02 23.95
C ASP A 208 -4.92 5.87 24.19
N ALA A 209 -4.68 4.71 23.58
CA ALA A 209 -5.49 3.50 23.71
C ALA A 209 -4.62 2.24 23.52
N GLU A 210 -5.14 1.07 23.92
CA GLU A 210 -4.50 -0.20 23.62
C GLU A 210 -4.61 -0.54 22.11
N PRO A 211 -3.55 -1.07 21.46
CA PRO A 211 -3.63 -1.48 20.07
C PRO A 211 -4.53 -2.71 19.90
N GLU A 212 -5.45 -2.67 18.95
CA GLU A 212 -6.28 -3.83 18.58
C GLU A 212 -5.50 -4.85 17.76
N PHE A 213 -4.80 -4.38 16.73
CA PHE A 213 -3.97 -5.20 15.86
C PHE A 213 -2.51 -4.76 15.90
N CYS A 214 -1.60 -5.69 15.58
CA CYS A 214 -0.19 -5.37 15.44
C CYS A 214 0.08 -4.77 14.06
N LEU A 215 0.81 -3.66 14.02
CA LEU A 215 1.32 -3.12 12.77
C LEU A 215 2.56 -3.89 12.33
N CYS A 216 2.79 -4.01 11.02
CA CYS A 216 3.83 -4.83 10.43
C CYS A 216 5.26 -4.52 10.91
N PHE A 217 5.51 -3.29 11.36
CA PHE A 217 6.79 -2.84 11.92
C PHE A 217 6.88 -2.94 13.46
N ALA A 218 5.82 -3.38 14.15
CA ALA A 218 5.72 -3.35 15.61
C ALA A 218 5.58 -4.74 16.24
N TYR A 219 5.85 -5.81 15.50
CA TYR A 219 5.80 -7.16 16.04
C TYR A 219 6.82 -7.36 17.16
N PRO A 220 6.42 -7.93 18.30
CA PRO A 220 7.38 -8.34 19.34
C PRO A 220 8.25 -9.48 18.82
N PRO A 221 9.47 -9.65 19.41
CA PRO A 221 10.33 -10.77 19.09
C PRO A 221 9.65 -12.11 19.40
N ALA A 222 10.08 -13.17 18.72
CA ALA A 222 9.64 -14.53 19.02
C ALA A 222 9.99 -14.94 20.46
N LYS A 223 9.12 -15.73 21.08
CA LYS A 223 9.37 -16.35 22.40
C LYS A 223 9.82 -17.78 22.25
#